data_d77d061c355b610b1815cb1b1c78dfef
#
_entry.id   d77d061c355b610b1815cb1b1c78dfef
#
_cell.length_a   1.000
_cell.length_b   1.000
_cell.length_c   1.000
_cell.angle_alpha   90.00
_cell.angle_beta   90.00
_cell.angle_gamma   90.00
#
_symmetry.space_group_name_H-M   'P 1'
#
loop_
_entity.id
_entity.type
_entity.pdbx_description
1 polymer ?
#
loop_
_entity_poly.entity_id
_entity_poly.type
_entity_poly.pdbx_seq_one_letter_code
_entity_poly.pdbx_strand_id
1 'polypeptide(L)'
;MLQIVKANSKNLSLTKEEVLEDIVKRCSDYGIDAMIVKIADVYDNFLFYKKINNIPEIERCKKLSNLILKYKKDYNDKIFNFLDEITSFEK
;
A
#
# COMPACT_ATOMS: atom_id res chain seq x y z
N MET A 1 -7.07 -32.40 -4.68
CA MET A 1 -7.09 -31.44 -5.76
C MET A 1 -8.12 -30.34 -5.59
N LEU A 2 -9.33 -30.68 -5.33
CA LEU A 2 -10.37 -29.68 -5.13
C LEU A 2 -10.04 -28.74 -3.97
N GLN A 3 -9.35 -29.24 -2.98
CA GLN A 3 -8.96 -28.44 -1.84
C GLN A 3 -8.00 -27.33 -2.25
N ILE A 4 -7.10 -27.63 -3.15
CA ILE A 4 -6.15 -26.63 -3.63
C ILE A 4 -6.91 -25.54 -4.36
N VAL A 5 -7.86 -25.93 -5.19
CA VAL A 5 -8.68 -24.98 -5.91
C VAL A 5 -9.48 -24.09 -4.94
N LYS A 6 -10.00 -24.71 -3.90
CA LYS A 6 -10.75 -23.96 -2.91
C LYS A 6 -9.90 -22.94 -2.20
N ALA A 7 -8.67 -23.30 -1.87
CA ALA A 7 -7.75 -22.37 -1.24
C ALA A 7 -7.50 -21.17 -2.15
N ASN A 8 -7.32 -21.42 -3.43
CA ASN A 8 -7.16 -20.34 -4.39
C ASN A 8 -8.40 -19.49 -4.51
N SER A 9 -9.55 -20.12 -4.48
CA SER A 9 -10.82 -19.41 -4.55
C SER A 9 -10.97 -18.47 -3.35
N LYS A 10 -10.49 -18.91 -2.20
CA LYS A 10 -10.52 -18.10 -1.00
C LYS A 10 -9.72 -16.82 -1.19
N ASN A 11 -8.54 -16.95 -1.77
CA ASN A 11 -7.70 -15.79 -2.07
C ASN A 11 -8.36 -14.88 -3.09
N LEU A 12 -9.03 -15.47 -4.06
CA LEU A 12 -9.71 -14.70 -5.10
C LEU A 12 -10.91 -13.94 -4.57
N SER A 13 -11.44 -14.34 -3.43
CA SER A 13 -12.60 -13.66 -2.85
C SER A 13 -12.24 -12.37 -2.16
N LEU A 14 -10.95 -12.09 -1.96
CA LEU A 14 -10.51 -10.85 -1.36
C LEU A 14 -10.70 -9.68 -2.34
N THR A 15 -11.15 -8.55 -1.83
CA THR A 15 -11.22 -7.35 -2.63
C THR A 15 -9.81 -6.80 -2.82
N LYS A 16 -9.65 -5.90 -3.79
CA LYS A 16 -8.35 -5.26 -4.00
C LYS A 16 -7.89 -4.52 -2.76
N GLU A 17 -8.82 -3.90 -2.05
CA GLU A 17 -8.49 -3.18 -0.82
C GLU A 17 -8.02 -4.13 0.26
N GLU A 18 -8.65 -5.28 0.40
CA GLU A 18 -8.23 -6.27 1.39
C GLU A 18 -6.83 -6.80 1.08
N VAL A 19 -6.52 -7.00 -0.20
CA VAL A 19 -5.19 -7.44 -0.60
C VAL A 19 -4.14 -6.39 -0.24
N LEU A 20 -4.44 -5.12 -0.51
CA LEU A 20 -3.53 -4.03 -0.17
C LEU A 20 -3.32 -3.95 1.32
N GLU A 21 -4.39 -4.09 2.10
CA GLU A 21 -4.30 -4.05 3.55
C GLU A 21 -3.44 -5.19 4.07
N ASP A 22 -3.60 -6.38 3.53
CA ASP A 22 -2.80 -7.52 3.92
C ASP A 22 -1.31 -7.30 3.66
N ILE A 23 -0.98 -6.72 2.50
CA ILE A 23 0.40 -6.40 2.16
C ILE A 23 1.00 -5.43 3.17
N VAL A 24 0.28 -4.37 3.49
CA VAL A 24 0.75 -3.36 4.43
C VAL A 24 0.90 -3.96 5.82
N LYS A 25 -0.05 -4.77 6.23
CA LYS A 25 0.00 -5.43 7.54
C LYS A 25 1.23 -6.30 7.67
N ARG A 26 1.56 -7.06 6.63
CA ARG A 26 2.76 -7.88 6.63
C ARG A 26 4.02 -7.04 6.72
N CYS A 27 4.08 -5.93 5.98
CA CYS A 27 5.22 -5.03 6.07
C CYS A 27 5.37 -4.48 7.49
N SER A 28 4.27 -4.14 8.13
CA SER A 28 4.29 -3.65 9.51
C SER A 28 4.82 -4.72 10.46
N ASP A 29 4.45 -5.97 10.24
CA ASP A 29 4.90 -7.06 11.08
C ASP A 29 6.41 -7.34 10.93
N TYR A 30 6.95 -7.10 9.74
CA TYR A 30 8.38 -7.27 9.50
C TYR A 30 9.22 -6.19 10.16
N GLY A 31 8.66 -5.02 10.39
CA GLY A 31 9.36 -3.94 11.05
C GLY A 31 9.46 -2.69 10.22
N ILE A 32 10.13 -1.68 10.79
CA ILE A 32 10.22 -0.37 10.15
C ILE A 32 10.98 -0.41 8.82
N ASP A 33 11.98 -1.27 8.72
CA ASP A 33 12.76 -1.34 7.46
C ASP A 33 11.87 -1.75 6.30
N ALA A 34 11.00 -2.73 6.52
CA ALA A 34 10.06 -3.17 5.49
C ALA A 34 9.08 -2.06 5.15
N MET A 35 8.64 -1.31 6.15
CA MET A 35 7.74 -0.18 5.94
C MET A 35 8.42 0.90 5.10
N ILE A 36 9.67 1.21 5.38
CA ILE A 36 10.44 2.21 4.64
C ILE A 36 10.55 1.81 3.17
N VAL A 37 10.89 0.56 2.92
CA VAL A 37 10.99 0.06 1.54
C VAL A 37 9.66 0.18 0.83
N LYS A 38 8.57 -0.19 1.51
CA LYS A 38 7.24 -0.11 0.92
C LYS A 38 6.85 1.33 0.61
N ILE A 39 7.14 2.24 1.53
CA ILE A 39 6.83 3.65 1.33
C ILE A 39 7.60 4.21 0.13
N ALA A 40 8.88 3.88 0.03
CA ALA A 40 9.69 4.34 -1.08
C ALA A 40 9.12 3.83 -2.40
N ASP A 41 8.71 2.57 -2.44
CA ASP A 41 8.12 1.96 -3.62
C ASP A 41 6.81 2.65 -4.01
N VAL A 42 5.94 2.87 -3.04
CA VAL A 42 4.65 3.53 -3.28
C VAL A 42 4.87 4.95 -3.78
N TYR A 43 5.78 5.68 -3.15
CA TYR A 43 6.04 7.07 -3.53
C TYR A 43 6.62 7.16 -4.94
N ASP A 44 7.55 6.28 -5.27
CA ASP A 44 8.14 6.25 -6.60
C ASP A 44 7.08 5.98 -7.66
N ASN A 45 6.22 5.02 -7.41
CA ASN A 45 5.11 4.71 -8.30
C ASN A 45 4.14 5.88 -8.41
N PHE A 46 3.87 6.55 -7.28
CA PHE A 46 3.00 7.72 -7.27
C PHE A 46 3.52 8.82 -8.19
N LEU A 47 4.82 9.11 -8.12
CA LEU A 47 5.42 10.13 -8.96
C LEU A 47 5.30 9.77 -10.44
N PHE A 48 5.49 8.50 -10.76
CA PHE A 48 5.35 8.03 -12.12
C PHE A 48 3.91 8.17 -12.63
N TYR A 49 2.96 7.72 -11.84
CA TYR A 49 1.54 7.80 -12.23
C TYR A 49 1.07 9.24 -12.30
N LYS A 50 1.58 10.09 -11.46
CA LYS A 50 1.29 11.52 -11.50
C LYS A 50 1.77 12.12 -12.82
N LYS A 51 2.95 11.71 -13.27
CA LYS A 51 3.53 12.19 -14.50
C LYS A 51 2.70 11.81 -15.71
N ILE A 52 2.18 10.58 -15.74
CA ILE A 52 1.37 10.11 -16.87
C ILE A 52 -0.12 10.34 -16.66
N ASN A 53 -0.48 10.97 -15.56
CA ASN A 53 -1.87 11.31 -15.23
C ASN A 53 -2.77 10.06 -15.14
N ASN A 54 -2.25 9.01 -14.56
CA ASN A 54 -2.98 7.75 -14.37
C ASN A 54 -3.77 7.80 -13.08
N ILE A 55 -4.96 8.37 -13.13
CA ILE A 55 -5.78 8.64 -11.96
C ILE A 55 -6.12 7.38 -11.16
N PRO A 56 -6.59 6.28 -11.78
CA PRO A 56 -6.89 5.07 -11.01
C PRO A 56 -5.71 4.57 -10.18
N GLU A 57 -4.51 4.63 -10.72
CA GLU A 57 -3.33 4.18 -10.00
C GLU A 57 -2.91 5.17 -8.90
N ILE A 58 -3.12 6.46 -9.12
CA ILE A 58 -2.89 7.46 -8.10
C ILE A 58 -3.80 7.20 -6.90
N GLU A 59 -5.06 6.89 -7.15
CA GLU A 59 -6.01 6.57 -6.09
C GLU A 59 -5.56 5.34 -5.32
N ARG A 60 -5.00 4.35 -6.01
CA ARG A 60 -4.46 3.16 -5.37
C ARG A 60 -3.30 3.51 -4.45
N CYS A 61 -2.41 4.40 -4.90
CA CYS A 61 -1.30 4.87 -4.08
C CYS A 61 -1.82 5.59 -2.82
N LYS A 62 -2.87 6.37 -2.97
CA LYS A 62 -3.47 7.06 -1.82
C LYS A 62 -4.02 6.05 -0.81
N LYS A 63 -4.70 5.02 -1.28
CA LYS A 63 -5.22 3.97 -0.39
C LYS A 63 -4.09 3.26 0.33
N LEU A 64 -3.02 2.91 -0.38
CA LEU A 64 -1.85 2.28 0.23
C LEU A 64 -1.24 3.19 1.30
N SER A 65 -1.12 4.48 1.00
CA SER A 65 -0.55 5.44 1.95
C SER A 65 -1.38 5.50 3.22
N ASN A 66 -2.70 5.56 3.09
CA ASN A 66 -3.59 5.58 4.25
C ASN A 66 -3.45 4.31 5.08
N LEU A 67 -3.34 3.15 4.43
CA LEU A 67 -3.15 1.88 5.12
C LEU A 67 -1.81 1.85 5.86
N ILE A 68 -0.77 2.34 5.23
CA ILE A 68 0.56 2.39 5.85
C ILE A 68 0.51 3.27 7.10
N LEU A 69 -0.14 4.43 7.02
CA LEU A 69 -0.29 5.31 8.16
C LEU A 69 -1.09 4.65 9.28
N LYS A 70 -2.08 3.83 8.91
CA LYS A 70 -2.89 3.12 9.88
C LYS A 70 -2.08 2.05 10.63
N TYR A 71 -1.20 1.36 9.94
CA TYR A 71 -0.45 0.25 10.51
C TYR A 71 0.96 0.60 10.95
N LYS A 72 1.36 1.85 10.84
CA LYS A 72 2.74 2.24 11.18
C LYS A 72 3.05 2.14 12.65
N LYS A 73 2.04 2.01 13.50
CA LYS A 73 2.23 1.91 14.95
C LYS A 73 3.00 3.11 15.48
N ASP A 74 4.07 2.87 16.25
CA ASP A 74 4.88 3.93 16.82
C ASP A 74 6.06 4.31 15.92
N TYR A 75 6.12 3.77 14.73
CA TYR A 75 7.19 4.08 13.80
C TYR A 75 7.20 5.57 13.51
N ASN A 76 8.38 6.16 13.60
CA ASN A 76 8.55 7.60 13.41
C ASN A 76 9.79 7.84 12.58
N ASP A 77 9.59 8.05 11.30
CA ASP A 77 10.68 8.30 10.36
C ASP A 77 10.23 9.37 9.37
N LYS A 78 11.19 10.13 8.89
CA LYS A 78 10.90 11.21 7.94
C LYS A 78 10.23 10.71 6.66
N ILE A 79 10.46 9.46 6.32
CA ILE A 79 9.90 8.89 5.11
C ILE A 79 8.36 8.89 5.14
N PHE A 80 7.76 8.88 6.33
CA PHE A 80 6.31 8.94 6.44
C PHE A 80 5.73 10.26 5.94
N ASN A 81 6.55 11.30 5.82
CA ASN A 81 6.11 12.57 5.25
C ASN A 81 5.73 12.44 3.78
N PHE A 82 6.33 11.49 3.07
CA PHE A 82 5.97 11.22 1.68
C PHE A 82 4.52 10.72 1.57
N LEU A 83 4.07 10.00 2.58
CA LEU A 83 2.69 9.53 2.61
C LEU A 83 1.70 10.68 2.72
N ASP A 84 2.06 11.70 3.48
CA ASP A 84 1.23 12.89 3.60
C ASP A 84 1.10 13.60 2.25
N GLU A 85 2.18 13.66 1.50
CA GLU A 85 2.16 14.25 0.17
C GLU A 85 1.23 13.48 -0.77
N ILE A 86 1.29 12.15 -0.71
CA ILE A 86 0.43 11.31 -1.54
C ILE A 86 -1.03 11.47 -1.15
N THR A 87 -1.33 11.40 0.15
CA THR A 87 -2.72 11.43 0.62
C THR A 87 -3.37 12.78 0.43
N SER A 88 -2.58 13.86 0.39
CA SER A 88 -3.12 15.19 0.19
C SER A 88 -3.15 15.61 -1.27
N PHE A 89 -2.69 14.76 -2.17
CA PHE A 89 -2.69 15.05 -3.60
C PHE A 89 -4.12 15.14 -4.14
N GLU A 90 -4.39 16.18 -4.91
CA GLU A 90 -5.66 16.36 -5.61
C GLU A 90 -5.37 16.59 -7.07
N LYS A 91 -6.25 16.06 -7.91
CA LYS A 91 -6.09 16.21 -9.37
C LYS A 91 -6.31 17.63 -9.80
#